data_ab2b0e59d8c3d44ec78a7e3991fa98da
#
_entry.id   ab2b0e59d8c3d44ec78a7e3991fa98da
#
_cell.length_a   1.000
_cell.length_b   1.000
_cell.length_c   1.000
_cell.angle_alpha   90.00
_cell.angle_beta   90.00
_cell.angle_gamma   90.00
#
_symmetry.space_group_name_H-M   'P 1'
#
loop_
_entity.id
_entity.type
_entity.pdbx_description
1 polymer ?
#
loop_
_entity_poly.entity_id
_entity_poly.type
_entity_poly.pdbx_seq_one_letter_code
_entity_poly.pdbx_strand_id
1 'polypeptide(L)'
;TTQRSSARYFQRPDAEYISVDSSLTSLSGYGSTIKLGRYSQKKIQFETSVTVRSPGLEFNDIGYMRYSDVIHHGTWVAYYLRDPFSIFNNFYLNTNYWMYWDFSGKLLSVLTNTNFSSQFKNRWFINGNLTRVGKNTSNTFLRGGPSIKLTGSTEMNLNIQTDQSKKIYANVGNYHGMGDQKRYRYHEYWMGINFRPMNALSVSFEPSYSIQN
;
A
#
# COMPACT_ATOMS: atom_id res chain seq x y z
N THR A 1 0.96 1.53 -30.30
CA THR A 1 0.63 0.10 -30.29
C THR A 1 0.57 -0.43 -28.87
N THR A 2 -0.22 -1.49 -28.66
CA THR A 2 -0.39 -2.11 -27.32
C THR A 2 0.92 -2.57 -26.69
N GLN A 3 1.88 -3.05 -27.49
CA GLN A 3 3.21 -3.47 -27.03
C GLN A 3 4.05 -2.33 -26.43
N ARG A 4 3.75 -1.08 -26.74
CA ARG A 4 4.45 0.13 -26.25
C ARG A 4 3.61 0.91 -25.25
N SER A 5 2.51 0.34 -24.76
CA SER A 5 1.68 0.99 -23.75
C SER A 5 2.41 1.09 -22.40
N SER A 6 1.99 2.01 -21.56
CA SER A 6 2.55 2.23 -20.23
C SER A 6 2.46 1.01 -19.31
N ALA A 7 1.59 0.06 -19.62
CA ALA A 7 1.41 -1.16 -18.84
C ALA A 7 2.50 -2.21 -19.09
N ARG A 8 3.29 -2.12 -20.16
CA ARG A 8 4.20 -3.22 -20.54
C ARG A 8 5.55 -2.84 -21.16
N TYR A 9 5.67 -1.83 -22.00
CA TYR A 9 6.92 -1.38 -22.63
C TYR A 9 7.83 -2.52 -23.13
N PHE A 10 7.44 -3.22 -24.21
CA PHE A 10 8.22 -4.35 -24.77
C PHE A 10 9.61 -3.97 -25.29
N GLN A 11 9.85 -2.71 -25.63
CA GLN A 11 11.12 -2.20 -26.14
C GLN A 11 12.22 -1.97 -25.08
N ARG A 12 12.06 -2.49 -23.86
CA ARG A 12 13.06 -2.30 -22.80
C ARG A 12 14.41 -2.95 -23.14
N PRO A 13 15.54 -2.21 -23.11
CA PRO A 13 16.84 -2.74 -23.51
C PRO A 13 17.42 -3.77 -22.53
N ASP A 14 16.91 -3.84 -21.30
CA ASP A 14 17.32 -4.80 -20.26
C ASP A 14 16.33 -5.96 -20.08
N ALA A 15 15.50 -6.22 -21.06
CA ALA A 15 14.49 -7.28 -21.05
C ALA A 15 14.56 -8.12 -22.33
N GLU A 16 15.57 -8.99 -22.43
CA GLU A 16 15.83 -9.84 -23.61
C GLU A 16 14.71 -10.83 -23.93
N TYR A 17 13.83 -11.15 -22.93
CA TYR A 17 12.72 -12.10 -23.09
C TYR A 17 11.48 -11.48 -23.76
N ILE A 18 11.47 -10.18 -24.02
CA ILE A 18 10.38 -9.47 -24.71
C ILE A 18 10.97 -8.51 -25.73
N SER A 19 10.28 -8.40 -26.87
CA SER A 19 10.65 -7.44 -27.92
C SER A 19 9.39 -6.94 -28.62
N VAL A 20 9.49 -5.76 -29.23
CA VAL A 20 8.42 -5.26 -30.09
C VAL A 20 8.47 -6.00 -31.43
N ASP A 21 7.36 -6.64 -31.78
CA ASP A 21 7.16 -7.24 -33.08
C ASP A 21 6.06 -6.48 -33.82
N SER A 22 6.43 -5.77 -34.88
CA SER A 22 5.51 -4.97 -35.69
C SER A 22 4.62 -5.79 -36.63
N SER A 23 4.94 -7.07 -36.83
CA SER A 23 4.15 -7.98 -37.67
C SER A 23 2.92 -8.56 -36.96
N LEU A 24 2.89 -8.50 -35.62
CA LEU A 24 1.80 -9.04 -34.83
C LEU A 24 0.49 -8.24 -35.06
N THR A 25 -0.55 -8.94 -35.42
CA THR A 25 -1.93 -8.41 -35.53
C THR A 25 -2.72 -8.57 -34.23
N SER A 26 -2.29 -9.48 -33.36
CA SER A 26 -2.89 -9.72 -32.05
C SER A 26 -1.83 -9.91 -30.97
N LEU A 27 -2.19 -9.66 -29.74
CA LEU A 27 -1.37 -9.91 -28.55
C LEU A 27 -2.09 -10.91 -27.66
N SER A 28 -1.42 -11.99 -27.29
CA SER A 28 -1.98 -12.99 -26.38
C SER A 28 -1.23 -13.01 -25.06
N GLY A 29 -1.95 -13.29 -23.99
CA GLY A 29 -1.39 -13.40 -22.67
C GLY A 29 -2.29 -14.15 -21.71
N TYR A 30 -1.75 -14.46 -20.56
CA TYR A 30 -2.48 -15.17 -19.50
C TYR A 30 -2.25 -14.51 -18.16
N GLY A 31 -3.23 -14.68 -17.27
CA GLY A 31 -3.12 -14.24 -15.89
C GLY A 31 -3.85 -15.21 -14.97
N SER A 32 -3.35 -15.33 -13.75
CA SER A 32 -3.94 -16.17 -12.71
C SER A 32 -3.65 -15.57 -11.34
N THR A 33 -4.54 -15.84 -10.38
CA THR A 33 -4.31 -15.58 -8.97
C THR A 33 -4.68 -16.82 -8.17
N ILE A 34 -3.73 -17.29 -7.38
CA ILE A 34 -3.95 -18.37 -6.40
C ILE A 34 -3.85 -17.74 -5.01
N LYS A 35 -4.83 -18.05 -4.15
CA LYS A 35 -4.90 -17.57 -2.77
C LYS A 35 -5.07 -18.73 -1.82
N LEU A 36 -4.36 -18.67 -0.70
CA LEU A 36 -4.53 -19.54 0.43
C LEU A 36 -4.69 -18.69 1.68
N GLY A 37 -5.71 -18.95 2.48
CA GLY A 37 -5.95 -18.12 3.64
C GLY A 37 -6.88 -18.73 4.66
N ARG A 38 -6.88 -18.13 5.84
CA ARG A 38 -7.77 -18.42 6.95
C ARG A 38 -8.45 -17.13 7.41
N TYR A 39 -9.74 -17.04 7.12
CA TYR A 39 -10.58 -15.86 7.43
C TYR A 39 -11.57 -16.13 8.58
N SER A 40 -11.25 -17.05 9.48
CA SER A 40 -12.12 -17.38 10.62
C SER A 40 -12.16 -16.20 11.61
N GLN A 41 -13.22 -16.16 12.46
CA GLN A 41 -13.29 -15.19 13.57
C GLN A 41 -12.28 -15.45 14.71
N LYS A 42 -11.31 -16.33 14.51
CA LYS A 42 -10.25 -16.58 15.49
C LYS A 42 -9.28 -15.39 15.56
N LYS A 43 -8.46 -15.39 16.62
CA LYS A 43 -7.52 -14.29 16.89
C LYS A 43 -6.50 -14.09 15.78
N ILE A 44 -6.07 -15.17 15.09
CA ILE A 44 -5.10 -15.08 13.99
C ILE A 44 -5.81 -15.38 12.68
N GLN A 45 -5.64 -14.49 11.72
CA GLN A 45 -6.06 -14.64 10.33
C GLN A 45 -4.87 -14.41 9.42
N PHE A 46 -4.87 -15.03 8.25
CA PHE A 46 -3.82 -14.83 7.25
C PHE A 46 -4.36 -15.09 5.84
N GLU A 47 -3.75 -14.46 4.88
CA GLU A 47 -3.86 -14.76 3.46
C GLU A 47 -2.46 -14.70 2.85
N THR A 48 -2.13 -15.65 1.99
CA THR A 48 -1.02 -15.56 1.06
C THR A 48 -1.52 -15.76 -0.36
N SER A 49 -0.97 -15.04 -1.31
CA SER A 49 -1.41 -15.09 -2.70
C SER A 49 -0.24 -14.93 -3.66
N VAL A 50 -0.37 -15.58 -4.82
CA VAL A 50 0.50 -15.36 -5.96
C VAL A 50 -0.37 -14.98 -7.14
N THR A 51 -0.08 -13.82 -7.73
CA THR A 51 -0.72 -13.32 -8.95
C THR A 51 0.31 -13.27 -10.07
N VAL A 52 -0.01 -13.86 -11.20
CA VAL A 52 0.82 -13.86 -12.40
C VAL A 52 0.08 -13.12 -13.51
N ARG A 53 0.75 -12.21 -14.20
CA ARG A 53 0.26 -11.52 -15.38
C ARG A 53 1.36 -11.50 -16.44
N SER A 54 1.21 -12.34 -17.46
CA SER A 54 2.20 -12.44 -18.53
C SER A 54 2.37 -11.12 -19.29
N PRO A 55 3.51 -10.90 -19.96
CA PRO A 55 3.77 -9.65 -20.68
C PRO A 55 2.67 -9.27 -21.70
N GLY A 56 2.13 -10.25 -22.41
CA GLY A 56 1.10 -10.05 -23.43
C GLY A 56 -0.33 -9.86 -22.91
N LEU A 57 -0.56 -10.00 -21.61
CA LEU A 57 -1.90 -9.89 -21.05
C LEU A 57 -2.47 -8.48 -21.22
N GLU A 58 -3.72 -8.38 -21.69
CA GLU A 58 -4.47 -7.13 -21.85
C GLU A 58 -5.93 -7.31 -21.46
N PHE A 59 -6.40 -6.53 -20.50
CA PHE A 59 -7.78 -6.56 -19.99
C PHE A 59 -8.44 -5.18 -19.92
N ASN A 60 -7.82 -4.14 -20.50
CA ASN A 60 -8.36 -2.79 -20.34
C ASN A 60 -9.73 -2.60 -21.01
N ASP A 61 -10.13 -3.48 -21.92
CA ASP A 61 -11.47 -3.45 -22.54
C ASP A 61 -12.60 -3.86 -21.58
N ILE A 62 -12.26 -4.65 -20.54
CA ILE A 62 -13.24 -5.15 -19.55
C ILE A 62 -12.95 -4.69 -18.11
N GLY A 63 -11.92 -3.87 -17.92
CA GLY A 63 -11.52 -3.37 -16.62
C GLY A 63 -10.20 -2.61 -16.70
N TYR A 64 -9.74 -2.10 -15.56
CA TYR A 64 -8.47 -1.39 -15.49
C TYR A 64 -7.32 -2.33 -15.14
N MET A 65 -6.31 -2.41 -16.01
CA MET A 65 -5.07 -3.13 -15.75
C MET A 65 -3.89 -2.15 -15.74
N ARG A 66 -3.29 -1.96 -14.57
CA ARG A 66 -2.19 -1.00 -14.38
C ARG A 66 -0.90 -1.44 -15.08
N TYR A 67 -0.56 -2.74 -15.00
CA TYR A 67 0.63 -3.30 -15.59
C TYR A 67 0.50 -4.82 -15.80
N SER A 68 1.17 -5.33 -16.82
CA SER A 68 1.48 -6.73 -17.10
C SER A 68 2.96 -7.01 -16.81
N ASP A 69 3.47 -8.16 -17.21
CA ASP A 69 4.86 -8.57 -16.99
C ASP A 69 5.21 -8.54 -15.50
N VAL A 70 4.39 -9.19 -14.70
CA VAL A 70 4.55 -9.21 -13.25
C VAL A 70 4.16 -10.54 -12.63
N ILE A 71 4.99 -11.00 -11.71
CA ILE A 71 4.70 -12.01 -10.72
C ILE A 71 4.67 -11.30 -9.37
N HIS A 72 3.53 -11.33 -8.71
CA HIS A 72 3.31 -10.66 -7.43
C HIS A 72 2.98 -11.70 -6.36
N HIS A 73 3.76 -11.72 -5.30
CA HIS A 73 3.45 -12.44 -4.07
C HIS A 73 3.00 -11.44 -3.00
N GLY A 74 1.89 -11.75 -2.35
CA GLY A 74 1.37 -10.98 -1.23
C GLY A 74 1.07 -11.90 -0.05
N THR A 75 1.47 -11.51 1.15
CA THR A 75 1.10 -12.17 2.41
C THR A 75 0.57 -11.12 3.38
N TRP A 76 -0.56 -11.41 3.97
CA TRP A 76 -1.18 -10.64 5.04
C TRP A 76 -1.39 -11.55 6.24
N VAL A 77 -0.97 -11.09 7.41
CA VAL A 77 -1.22 -11.76 8.69
C VAL A 77 -1.83 -10.74 9.64
N ALA A 78 -2.90 -11.13 10.33
CA ALA A 78 -3.57 -10.27 11.29
C ALA A 78 -3.81 -10.98 12.63
N TYR A 79 -3.72 -10.19 13.69
CA TYR A 79 -4.04 -10.57 15.05
C TYR A 79 -5.14 -9.68 15.60
N TYR A 80 -6.21 -10.29 16.09
CA TYR A 80 -7.40 -9.62 16.64
C TYR A 80 -7.63 -10.03 18.09
N LEU A 81 -7.74 -9.05 18.97
CA LEU A 81 -8.39 -9.19 20.27
C LEU A 81 -9.72 -8.41 20.20
N ARG A 82 -10.84 -9.11 20.14
CA ARG A 82 -12.17 -8.52 19.98
C ARG A 82 -12.85 -8.26 21.29
N ASP A 83 -12.50 -9.05 22.32
CA ASP A 83 -13.05 -8.91 23.64
C ASP A 83 -12.30 -7.85 24.45
N PRO A 84 -12.98 -7.10 25.32
CA PRO A 84 -12.34 -6.12 26.18
C PRO A 84 -11.28 -6.75 27.09
N PHE A 85 -10.11 -6.10 27.18
CA PHE A 85 -9.02 -6.51 28.06
C PHE A 85 -8.27 -5.27 28.59
N SER A 86 -7.75 -5.34 29.83
CA SER A 86 -7.05 -4.21 30.46
C SER A 86 -7.83 -2.90 30.26
N ILE A 87 -7.24 -1.90 29.60
CA ILE A 87 -7.81 -0.59 29.32
C ILE A 87 -8.45 -0.51 27.93
N PHE A 88 -8.39 -1.59 27.12
CA PHE A 88 -8.83 -1.62 25.73
C PHE A 88 -10.17 -2.35 25.57
N ASN A 89 -11.00 -1.90 24.63
CA ASN A 89 -12.17 -2.61 24.14
C ASN A 89 -11.81 -3.66 23.09
N ASN A 90 -10.83 -3.36 22.24
CA ASN A 90 -10.34 -4.25 21.20
C ASN A 90 -8.90 -3.87 20.83
N PHE A 91 -8.23 -4.77 20.14
CA PHE A 91 -6.93 -4.53 19.55
C PHE A 91 -6.81 -5.26 18.21
N TYR A 92 -6.24 -4.60 17.25
CA TYR A 92 -5.94 -5.12 15.92
C TYR A 92 -4.51 -4.81 15.53
N LEU A 93 -3.82 -5.82 15.04
CA LEU A 93 -2.49 -5.70 14.44
C LEU A 93 -2.47 -6.49 13.15
N ASN A 94 -1.96 -5.92 12.06
CA ASN A 94 -1.65 -6.69 10.87
C ASN A 94 -0.30 -6.32 10.28
N THR A 95 0.24 -7.28 9.55
CA THR A 95 1.44 -7.07 8.72
C THR A 95 1.18 -7.59 7.33
N ASN A 96 1.54 -6.79 6.35
CA ASN A 96 1.51 -7.09 4.93
C ASN A 96 2.95 -7.20 4.44
N TYR A 97 3.18 -8.14 3.54
CA TYR A 97 4.45 -8.33 2.86
C TYR A 97 4.19 -8.55 1.38
N TRP A 98 4.84 -7.78 0.52
CA TRP A 98 4.68 -7.87 -0.92
C TRP A 98 6.02 -7.95 -1.62
N MET A 99 6.09 -8.85 -2.62
CA MET A 99 7.22 -9.00 -3.52
C MET A 99 6.74 -8.98 -4.97
N TYR A 100 7.52 -8.35 -5.83
CA TYR A 100 7.23 -8.21 -7.25
C TYR A 100 8.44 -8.64 -8.06
N TRP A 101 8.22 -9.49 -9.05
CA TRP A 101 9.20 -9.88 -10.04
C TRP A 101 8.65 -9.62 -11.43
N ASP A 102 9.53 -9.41 -12.42
CA ASP A 102 9.19 -9.54 -13.82
C ASP A 102 9.30 -11.01 -14.28
N PHE A 103 8.94 -11.26 -15.52
CA PHE A 103 8.98 -12.61 -16.09
C PHE A 103 10.39 -13.14 -16.36
N SER A 104 11.44 -12.33 -16.28
CA SER A 104 12.84 -12.81 -16.24
C SER A 104 13.25 -13.35 -14.87
N GLY A 105 12.39 -13.21 -13.84
CA GLY A 105 12.72 -13.54 -12.46
C GLY A 105 13.47 -12.42 -11.72
N LYS A 106 13.64 -11.25 -12.32
CA LYS A 106 14.26 -10.09 -11.68
C LYS A 106 13.37 -9.53 -10.58
N LEU A 107 13.87 -9.53 -9.35
CA LEU A 107 13.15 -8.93 -8.21
C LEU A 107 13.07 -7.41 -8.38
N LEU A 108 11.87 -6.89 -8.56
CA LEU A 108 11.60 -5.47 -8.76
C LEU A 108 11.39 -4.75 -7.44
N SER A 109 10.55 -5.28 -6.55
CA SER A 109 10.19 -4.56 -5.34
C SER A 109 9.91 -5.49 -4.17
N VAL A 110 10.25 -5.02 -2.97
CA VAL A 110 9.88 -5.64 -1.69
C VAL A 110 9.32 -4.55 -0.78
N LEU A 111 8.11 -4.77 -0.28
CA LEU A 111 7.44 -3.85 0.62
C LEU A 111 6.91 -4.59 1.85
N THR A 112 6.96 -3.92 2.98
CA THR A 112 6.28 -4.34 4.20
C THR A 112 5.46 -3.20 4.75
N ASN A 113 4.31 -3.54 5.34
CA ASN A 113 3.46 -2.57 6.01
C ASN A 113 2.85 -3.22 7.25
N THR A 114 3.04 -2.61 8.40
CA THR A 114 2.45 -3.05 9.65
C THR A 114 1.49 -1.98 10.14
N ASN A 115 0.27 -2.37 10.47
CA ASN A 115 -0.76 -1.48 10.97
C ASN A 115 -1.24 -1.98 12.31
N PHE A 116 -1.55 -1.06 13.21
CA PHE A 116 -2.26 -1.37 14.44
C PHE A 116 -3.40 -0.39 14.66
N SER A 117 -4.43 -0.85 15.36
CA SER A 117 -5.51 -0.01 15.85
C SER A 117 -6.09 -0.57 17.14
N SER A 118 -6.59 0.31 17.99
CA SER A 118 -7.21 -0.07 19.25
C SER A 118 -8.19 0.99 19.70
N GLN A 119 -9.30 0.55 20.28
CA GLN A 119 -10.21 1.41 21.01
C GLN A 119 -10.05 1.20 22.53
N PHE A 120 -9.86 2.28 23.25
CA PHE A 120 -9.83 2.28 24.70
C PHE A 120 -11.26 2.18 25.29
N LYS A 121 -11.36 1.74 26.55
CA LYS A 121 -12.65 1.66 27.27
C LYS A 121 -13.35 3.03 27.42
N ASN A 122 -12.61 4.12 27.43
CA ASN A 122 -13.14 5.49 27.39
C ASN A 122 -13.54 5.96 25.98
N ARG A 123 -13.57 5.03 24.97
CA ARG A 123 -13.89 5.26 23.56
C ARG A 123 -12.89 6.12 22.79
N TRP A 124 -11.74 6.39 23.35
CA TRP A 124 -10.64 6.93 22.56
C TRP A 124 -10.16 5.87 21.59
N PHE A 125 -9.59 6.32 20.48
CA PHE A 125 -9.08 5.45 19.43
C PHE A 125 -7.64 5.81 19.11
N ILE A 126 -6.81 4.80 18.96
CA ILE A 126 -5.43 4.95 18.50
C ILE A 126 -5.22 4.06 17.27
N ASN A 127 -4.54 4.58 16.27
CA ASN A 127 -4.08 3.81 15.13
C ASN A 127 -2.71 4.31 14.66
N GLY A 128 -2.00 3.43 13.98
CA GLY A 128 -0.74 3.80 13.36
C GLY A 128 -0.32 2.77 12.33
N ASN A 129 0.61 3.16 11.49
CA ASN A 129 1.26 2.25 10.56
C ASN A 129 2.76 2.51 10.46
N LEU A 130 3.47 1.48 10.01
CA LEU A 130 4.85 1.53 9.60
C LEU A 130 4.96 0.84 8.25
N THR A 131 5.42 1.57 7.23
CA THR A 131 5.65 1.06 5.88
C THR A 131 7.14 1.12 5.58
N ARG A 132 7.68 0.03 5.06
CA ARG A 132 9.05 -0.03 4.54
C ARG A 132 9.02 -0.41 3.07
N VAL A 133 9.50 0.44 2.22
CA VAL A 133 9.85 0.13 0.83
C VAL A 133 11.33 -0.21 0.82
N GLY A 134 11.67 -1.48 0.63
CA GLY A 134 13.04 -1.98 0.60
C GLY A 134 13.65 -1.83 -0.79
N LYS A 135 13.96 -2.97 -1.43
CA LYS A 135 14.37 -2.94 -2.83
C LYS A 135 13.22 -2.37 -3.67
N ASN A 136 13.55 -1.40 -4.51
CA ASN A 136 12.60 -0.76 -5.40
C ASN A 136 13.29 -0.51 -6.75
N THR A 137 12.86 -1.24 -7.77
CA THR A 137 13.36 -1.12 -9.14
C THR A 137 12.17 -0.96 -10.06
N SER A 138 12.14 0.07 -10.86
CA SER A 138 11.09 0.30 -11.83
C SER A 138 11.57 -0.04 -13.24
N ASN A 139 10.83 -0.88 -13.91
CA ASN A 139 11.02 -1.23 -15.31
C ASN A 139 10.10 -0.43 -16.26
N THR A 140 9.32 0.50 -15.71
CA THR A 140 8.37 1.34 -16.47
C THR A 140 8.63 2.84 -16.34
N PHE A 141 9.43 3.27 -15.37
CA PHE A 141 9.67 4.68 -15.06
C PHE A 141 10.27 5.46 -16.25
N LEU A 142 11.21 4.85 -16.98
CA LEU A 142 11.84 5.44 -18.16
C LEU A 142 11.08 5.15 -19.47
N ARG A 143 9.82 4.72 -19.39
CA ARG A 143 8.88 4.59 -20.53
C ARG A 143 9.47 3.79 -21.71
N GLY A 144 10.13 2.67 -21.41
CA GLY A 144 10.79 1.81 -22.39
C GLY A 144 12.31 1.93 -22.41
N GLY A 145 12.89 2.71 -21.52
CA GLY A 145 14.31 2.68 -21.20
C GLY A 145 14.66 1.54 -20.23
N PRO A 146 15.94 1.44 -19.80
CA PRO A 146 16.38 0.42 -18.86
C PRO A 146 15.71 0.57 -17.49
N SER A 147 15.65 -0.52 -16.74
CA SER A 147 15.16 -0.48 -15.36
C SER A 147 16.07 0.36 -14.47
N ILE A 148 15.49 1.17 -13.62
CA ILE A 148 16.24 1.99 -12.66
C ILE A 148 15.94 1.61 -11.22
N LYS A 149 16.97 1.72 -10.38
CA LYS A 149 16.80 1.62 -8.93
C LYS A 149 16.20 2.91 -8.39
N LEU A 150 15.10 2.82 -7.72
CA LEU A 150 14.49 3.90 -6.97
C LEU A 150 14.92 3.82 -5.49
N THR A 151 14.87 4.94 -4.82
CA THR A 151 15.18 5.02 -3.39
C THR A 151 14.12 4.24 -2.60
N GLY A 152 14.56 3.39 -1.69
CA GLY A 152 13.68 2.84 -0.67
C GLY A 152 13.26 3.91 0.33
N SER A 153 12.22 3.64 1.11
CA SER A 153 11.71 4.57 2.12
C SER A 153 11.18 3.85 3.35
N THR A 154 11.15 4.58 4.44
CA THR A 154 10.42 4.23 5.65
C THR A 154 9.41 5.32 5.92
N GLU A 155 8.17 4.93 6.16
CA GLU A 155 7.07 5.84 6.43
C GLU A 155 6.32 5.35 7.65
N MET A 156 5.99 6.25 8.55
CA MET A 156 5.20 5.92 9.72
C MET A 156 4.19 7.01 10.02
N ASN A 157 3.04 6.62 10.53
CA ASN A 157 2.10 7.55 11.13
C ASN A 157 1.54 7.00 12.45
N LEU A 158 1.09 7.93 13.26
CA LEU A 158 0.36 7.68 14.49
C LEU A 158 -0.76 8.69 14.59
N ASN A 159 -1.95 8.25 14.95
CA ASN A 159 -3.10 9.11 15.20
C ASN A 159 -3.83 8.66 16.45
N ILE A 160 -4.21 9.63 17.28
CA ILE A 160 -5.00 9.45 18.50
C ILE A 160 -6.25 10.32 18.36
N GLN A 161 -7.40 9.77 18.68
CA GLN A 161 -8.68 10.44 18.60
C GLN A 161 -9.48 10.22 19.90
N THR A 162 -10.09 11.28 20.37
CA THR A 162 -10.98 11.21 21.54
C THR A 162 -12.36 10.66 21.17
N ASP A 163 -13.25 10.49 22.13
CA ASP A 163 -14.60 9.95 21.92
C ASP A 163 -15.43 10.84 20.98
N GLN A 164 -15.63 10.39 19.74
CA GLN A 164 -16.43 11.08 18.70
C GLN A 164 -17.93 11.17 19.02
N SER A 165 -18.42 10.44 20.02
CA SER A 165 -19.82 10.56 20.43
C SER A 165 -20.10 11.81 21.27
N LYS A 166 -19.04 12.51 21.69
CA LYS A 166 -19.14 13.74 22.47
C LYS A 166 -19.42 14.95 21.56
N LYS A 167 -20.02 15.98 22.14
CA LYS A 167 -20.23 17.26 21.43
C LYS A 167 -18.92 17.93 21.01
N ILE A 168 -17.86 17.72 21.78
CA ILE A 168 -16.49 18.13 21.44
C ILE A 168 -15.65 16.87 21.40
N TYR A 169 -14.93 16.69 20.30
CA TYR A 169 -13.91 15.64 20.15
C TYR A 169 -12.71 16.20 19.41
N ALA A 170 -11.56 15.61 19.66
CA ALA A 170 -10.30 16.03 19.08
C ALA A 170 -9.52 14.84 18.53
N ASN A 171 -8.68 15.10 17.56
CA ASN A 171 -7.67 14.17 17.08
C ASN A 171 -6.31 14.88 16.98
N VAL A 172 -5.25 14.12 17.15
CA VAL A 172 -3.86 14.53 16.93
C VAL A 172 -3.12 13.41 16.22
N GLY A 173 -2.30 13.78 15.28
CA GLY A 173 -1.52 12.79 14.55
C GLY A 173 -0.23 13.36 13.98
N ASN A 174 0.58 12.43 13.49
CA ASN A 174 1.81 12.74 12.79
C ASN A 174 2.03 11.76 11.62
N TYR A 175 2.80 12.21 10.65
CA TYR A 175 3.37 11.41 9.59
C TYR A 175 4.86 11.72 9.45
N HIS A 176 5.66 10.67 9.30
CA HIS A 176 7.08 10.78 9.06
C HIS A 176 7.46 9.91 7.87
N GLY A 177 8.06 10.51 6.85
CA GLY A 177 8.62 9.84 5.69
C GLY A 177 10.11 10.10 5.59
N MET A 178 10.89 9.05 5.38
CA MET A 178 12.34 9.15 5.21
C MET A 178 12.80 8.24 4.09
N GLY A 179 13.43 8.82 3.07
CA GLY A 179 14.14 8.09 2.02
C GLY A 179 15.45 7.52 2.51
N ASP A 180 15.85 6.38 1.96
CA ASP A 180 17.15 5.77 2.23
C ASP A 180 18.28 6.76 1.93
N GLN A 181 19.36 6.64 2.69
CA GLN A 181 20.51 7.56 2.61
C GLN A 181 20.13 9.03 2.88
N LYS A 182 19.03 9.26 3.60
CA LYS A 182 18.52 10.60 3.93
C LYS A 182 18.25 11.48 2.71
N ARG A 183 17.88 10.90 1.57
CA ARG A 183 17.64 11.62 0.30
C ARG A 183 16.46 12.56 0.37
N TYR A 184 15.51 12.28 1.23
CA TYR A 184 14.43 13.20 1.61
C TYR A 184 13.97 12.89 3.02
N ARG A 185 13.39 13.88 3.66
CA ARG A 185 12.66 13.74 4.92
C ARG A 185 11.40 14.58 4.82
N TYR A 186 10.30 14.01 5.25
CA TYR A 186 9.02 14.68 5.35
C TYR A 186 8.43 14.40 6.72
N HIS A 187 8.01 15.46 7.40
CA HIS A 187 7.35 15.39 8.68
C HIS A 187 6.07 16.23 8.59
N GLU A 188 4.99 15.68 9.05
CA GLU A 188 3.71 16.36 9.15
C GLU A 188 3.10 16.10 10.52
N TYR A 189 2.52 17.13 11.09
CA TYR A 189 1.80 17.09 12.34
C TYR A 189 0.46 17.76 12.13
N TRP A 190 -0.60 17.18 12.63
CA TRP A 190 -1.92 17.77 12.58
C TRP A 190 -2.65 17.59 13.89
N MET A 191 -3.59 18.49 14.13
CA MET A 191 -4.60 18.33 15.16
C MET A 191 -5.95 18.78 14.61
N GLY A 192 -7.01 18.18 15.10
CA GLY A 192 -8.38 18.55 14.76
C GLY A 192 -9.19 18.72 16.04
N ILE A 193 -10.00 19.75 16.08
CA ILE A 193 -11.03 19.96 17.10
C ILE A 193 -12.35 20.10 16.38
N ASN A 194 -13.30 19.27 16.76
CA ASN A 194 -14.64 19.24 16.20
C ASN A 194 -15.66 19.56 17.30
N PHE A 195 -16.54 20.51 17.02
CA PHE A 195 -17.60 20.92 17.90
C PHE A 195 -18.97 20.75 17.25
N ARG A 196 -19.83 19.93 17.86
CA ARG A 196 -21.21 19.67 17.42
C ARG A 196 -22.20 20.14 18.48
N PRO A 197 -22.57 21.41 18.47
CA PRO A 197 -23.52 21.95 19.45
C PRO A 197 -24.91 21.33 19.32
N MET A 198 -25.30 20.99 18.07
CA MET A 198 -26.58 20.35 17.72
C MET A 198 -26.41 19.44 16.50
N ASN A 199 -27.36 18.57 16.23
CA ASN A 199 -27.27 17.59 15.13
C ASN A 199 -27.12 18.22 13.72
N ALA A 200 -27.64 19.44 13.54
CA ALA A 200 -27.60 20.15 12.26
C ALA A 200 -26.36 21.02 12.08
N LEU A 201 -25.49 21.16 13.07
CA LEU A 201 -24.33 22.05 13.02
C LEU A 201 -23.07 21.35 13.51
N SER A 202 -22.02 21.38 12.68
CA SER A 202 -20.68 20.94 13.03
C SER A 202 -19.68 22.01 12.62
N VAL A 203 -18.76 22.34 13.51
CA VAL A 203 -17.66 23.26 13.27
C VAL A 203 -16.36 22.49 13.51
N SER A 204 -15.47 22.54 12.53
CA SER A 204 -14.14 21.87 12.59
C SER A 204 -13.03 22.88 12.45
N PHE A 205 -11.96 22.71 13.20
CA PHE A 205 -10.70 23.43 13.07
C PHE A 205 -9.56 22.41 12.99
N GLU A 206 -8.86 22.35 11.84
CA GLU A 206 -7.92 21.29 11.51
C GLU A 206 -6.59 21.86 10.98
N PRO A 207 -5.77 22.52 11.83
CA PRO A 207 -4.45 22.97 11.41
C PRO A 207 -3.49 21.79 11.20
N SER A 208 -2.62 21.96 10.21
CA SER A 208 -1.48 21.06 9.96
C SER A 208 -0.19 21.88 9.79
N TYR A 209 0.91 21.25 10.09
CA TYR A 209 2.26 21.78 9.89
C TYR A 209 3.15 20.72 9.26
N SER A 210 3.80 21.04 8.14
CA SER A 210 4.69 20.12 7.44
C SER A 210 6.06 20.72 7.20
N ILE A 211 7.08 19.86 7.28
CA ILE A 211 8.48 20.17 6.96
C ILE A 211 8.97 19.16 5.95
N GLN A 212 9.59 19.64 4.89
CA GLN A 212 10.23 18.81 3.87
C GLN A 212 11.67 19.26 3.68
N ASN A 213 12.62 18.30 3.74
CA ASN A 213 14.05 18.49 3.52
C ASN A 213 14.59 17.47 2.51
#